data_3c085f25cc2008268ca25e86f5e82f85
#
_entry.id   3c085f25cc2008268ca25e86f5e82f85
#
_cell.length_a   1.000
_cell.length_b   1.000
_cell.length_c   1.000
_cell.angle_alpha   90.00
_cell.angle_beta   90.00
_cell.angle_gamma   90.00
#
_symmetry.space_group_name_H-M   'P 1'
#
loop_
_entity.id
_entity.type
_entity.pdbx_description
1 polymer ?
#
loop_
_entity_poly.entity_id
_entity_poly.type
_entity_poly.pdbx_seq_one_letter_code
_entity_poly.pdbx_strand_id
1 'polypeptide(L)'
;MKNRSTLLLCFLSTNLLLAQEEAVEEVVVIGTKASLISAIEKQRQSNLIVSVVDSDALGDFPDTTAAEAIRRLSGISVENDQGEGRYVNIRGISGDLNSIAVNGALVPAPEGGRAVMLDGLPTELLDSIEVYKSLTADKDADSIGGRIEFNTKRATSIDGTLLKFKADTSYNEQSKNSDNPKMAFTYGSMINENVGHVLGVTYASKQIVTYNNETGFPAWDTDNGNIFLDDDWEMRFYDLTRERTGVTYDIDMMIDDDTSIYANFLYNKYEDDELRNKEEFGSLRTGNVFAGSSEINRIRRDAEVRKRIETRDIRTVILGGETLINGWYTEVQFSHSYAEENDTDNVDVTFRSNRIDTDDCGGPCGLFTYQDPQKVGLSLSSYAQGVLYADLNVDAWEEDWSLIEDTETAFSIDMTKDGFTFMNVPTTVKYGFKYRSREKKGDSNQIEVDDDDVQALLQSEFGPYTRSWPFPGQKYGPHADEHLLYARKGQYTGGPDYDNFEEDFTTNEDITALYLMGTMEFDKAVVIAGIRVEDTDFDTLGYNDGDVNLSLIHIS
;
A
#
# COMPACT_ATOMS: atom_id res chain seq x y z
N MET A 1 2.39 -33.19 18.73
CA MET A 1 2.22 -33.57 20.16
C MET A 1 1.71 -32.36 20.90
N LYS A 2 0.42 -32.29 21.00
CA LYS A 2 -0.44 -32.35 22.22
C LYS A 2 -0.13 -31.32 23.32
N ASN A 3 -1.14 -30.46 23.54
CA ASN A 3 -1.48 -29.75 24.77
C ASN A 3 -0.67 -28.50 25.16
N ARG A 4 -1.13 -27.34 24.69
CA ARG A 4 -1.07 -26.08 25.46
C ARG A 4 -2.18 -25.08 25.02
N SER A 5 -3.40 -25.47 25.07
CA SER A 5 -4.54 -24.54 24.80
C SER A 5 -5.71 -24.84 25.72
N THR A 6 -5.52 -24.81 27.03
CA THR A 6 -6.64 -24.95 27.98
C THR A 6 -6.26 -24.36 29.32
N LEU A 7 -5.99 -23.06 29.41
CA LEU A 7 -5.81 -22.39 30.72
C LEU A 7 -6.07 -20.87 30.71
N LEU A 8 -6.91 -20.34 29.85
CA LEU A 8 -7.25 -18.90 29.91
C LEU A 8 -8.75 -18.59 29.90
N LEU A 9 -9.60 -19.58 30.12
CA LEU A 9 -11.07 -19.38 30.10
C LEU A 9 -11.76 -19.55 31.45
N CYS A 10 -11.06 -19.62 32.57
CA CYS A 10 -11.64 -19.88 33.89
C CYS A 10 -11.61 -18.74 34.90
N PHE A 11 -11.34 -17.49 34.52
CA PHE A 11 -11.32 -16.37 35.49
C PHE A 11 -12.39 -15.30 35.29
N LEU A 12 -13.36 -15.49 34.40
CA LEU A 12 -14.41 -14.48 34.14
C LEU A 12 -15.83 -14.89 34.54
N SER A 13 -16.02 -15.94 35.39
CA SER A 13 -17.36 -16.46 35.68
C SER A 13 -17.83 -16.35 37.12
N THR A 14 -17.35 -15.43 37.95
CA THR A 14 -17.78 -15.35 39.35
C THR A 14 -18.18 -13.97 39.89
N ASN A 15 -18.56 -13.01 39.05
CA ASN A 15 -19.12 -11.74 39.57
C ASN A 15 -20.31 -11.20 38.78
N LEU A 16 -21.24 -12.06 38.36
CA LEU A 16 -22.48 -11.62 37.72
C LEU A 16 -23.70 -12.16 38.46
N LEU A 17 -23.88 -11.74 39.71
CA LEU A 17 -25.14 -11.90 40.42
C LEU A 17 -25.18 -10.88 41.56
N LEU A 18 -25.68 -9.70 41.26
CA LEU A 18 -26.43 -8.75 42.10
C LEU A 18 -26.37 -7.36 41.42
N ALA A 19 -27.13 -7.13 40.38
CA ALA A 19 -27.57 -5.79 40.00
C ALA A 19 -29.09 -5.81 39.88
N GLN A 20 -29.72 -5.09 40.77
CA GLN A 20 -31.12 -4.76 40.79
C GLN A 20 -31.53 -4.03 39.50
N GLU A 21 -32.77 -4.28 39.07
CA GLU A 21 -33.46 -3.55 38.02
C GLU A 21 -33.45 -2.05 38.30
N GLU A 22 -32.61 -1.32 37.62
CA GLU A 22 -32.83 0.08 37.28
C GLU A 22 -33.12 0.15 35.77
N ALA A 23 -34.07 0.99 35.42
CA ALA A 23 -34.59 1.18 34.07
C ALA A 23 -33.46 1.21 33.05
N VAL A 24 -33.50 0.29 32.11
CA VAL A 24 -32.66 0.34 30.92
C VAL A 24 -33.05 1.61 30.19
N GLU A 25 -32.33 2.71 30.43
CA GLU A 25 -32.28 3.79 29.48
C GLU A 25 -31.83 3.18 28.16
N GLU A 26 -32.56 3.49 27.14
CA GLU A 26 -32.31 3.08 25.76
C GLU A 26 -30.86 3.42 25.43
N VAL A 27 -29.97 2.42 25.45
CA VAL A 27 -28.58 2.60 24.97
C VAL A 27 -28.68 2.77 23.47
N VAL A 28 -28.91 4.00 23.06
CA VAL A 28 -28.75 4.40 21.66
C VAL A 28 -27.30 4.12 21.32
N VAL A 29 -27.05 3.19 20.41
CA VAL A 29 -25.73 2.98 19.81
C VAL A 29 -25.39 4.26 19.04
N ILE A 30 -24.73 5.19 19.72
CA ILE A 30 -24.46 6.55 19.22
C ILE A 30 -23.22 6.55 18.32
N GLY A 31 -22.31 5.56 18.41
CA GLY A 31 -21.02 5.52 17.76
C GLY A 31 -21.04 5.93 16.28
N THR A 32 -21.46 5.08 15.39
CA THR A 32 -21.41 5.32 13.93
C THR A 32 -22.23 6.54 13.49
N LYS A 33 -23.37 6.79 14.14
CA LYS A 33 -24.21 7.96 13.81
C LYS A 33 -23.56 9.26 14.26
N ALA A 34 -22.95 9.29 15.45
CA ALA A 34 -22.26 10.47 15.97
C ALA A 34 -21.05 10.80 15.09
N SER A 35 -20.28 9.80 14.70
CA SER A 35 -19.14 9.92 13.80
C SER A 35 -19.52 10.46 12.42
N LEU A 36 -20.60 9.94 11.82
CA LEU A 36 -21.10 10.47 10.55
C LEU A 36 -21.54 11.94 10.68
N ILE A 37 -22.17 12.30 11.79
CA ILE A 37 -22.56 13.70 12.06
C ILE A 37 -21.30 14.57 12.23
N SER A 38 -20.30 14.12 12.99
CA SER A 38 -19.02 14.80 13.18
C SER A 38 -18.30 15.00 11.86
N ALA A 39 -18.18 13.96 11.03
CA ALA A 39 -17.56 14.05 9.72
C ALA A 39 -18.27 15.04 8.79
N ILE A 40 -19.63 15.05 8.79
CA ILE A 40 -20.43 16.00 8.00
C ILE A 40 -20.23 17.43 8.53
N GLU A 41 -20.15 17.61 9.85
CA GLU A 41 -19.93 18.94 10.44
C GLU A 41 -18.54 19.48 10.13
N LYS A 42 -17.49 18.66 10.24
CA LYS A 42 -16.13 19.02 9.81
C LYS A 42 -16.11 19.43 8.32
N GLN A 43 -16.80 18.66 7.44
CA GLN A 43 -16.93 19.04 6.03
C GLN A 43 -17.69 20.35 5.81
N ARG A 44 -18.75 20.60 6.60
CA ARG A 44 -19.56 21.82 6.51
C ARG A 44 -18.81 23.06 7.00
N GLN A 45 -17.99 22.90 8.03
CA GLN A 45 -17.18 23.98 8.59
C GLN A 45 -15.93 24.26 7.75
N SER A 46 -15.49 23.32 6.95
CA SER A 46 -14.37 23.52 6.04
C SER A 46 -14.73 24.46 4.89
N ASN A 47 -13.87 25.43 4.65
CA ASN A 47 -13.95 26.33 3.49
C ASN A 47 -13.35 25.68 2.21
N LEU A 48 -12.88 24.42 2.30
CA LEU A 48 -12.27 23.66 1.20
C LEU A 48 -13.19 22.50 0.77
N ILE A 49 -12.93 21.98 -0.42
CA ILE A 49 -13.58 20.73 -0.87
C ILE A 49 -12.85 19.58 -0.17
N VAL A 50 -13.33 19.19 0.99
CA VAL A 50 -12.79 18.10 1.79
C VAL A 50 -13.83 16.99 1.97
N SER A 51 -13.37 15.76 2.04
CA SER A 51 -14.16 14.61 2.49
C SER A 51 -13.50 14.05 3.74
N VAL A 52 -14.31 13.75 4.76
CA VAL A 52 -13.83 13.33 6.08
C VAL A 52 -14.40 11.97 6.45
N VAL A 53 -13.56 11.10 7.00
CA VAL A 53 -13.95 9.87 7.72
C VAL A 53 -13.46 10.02 9.15
N ASP A 54 -14.35 9.90 10.12
CA ASP A 54 -14.04 10.10 11.55
C ASP A 54 -13.81 8.74 12.25
N SER A 55 -13.12 8.74 13.37
CA SER A 55 -12.57 7.58 14.09
C SER A 55 -13.59 6.52 14.46
N ASP A 56 -14.77 6.91 14.89
CA ASP A 56 -15.80 5.95 15.27
C ASP A 56 -16.35 5.17 14.06
N ALA A 57 -16.32 5.79 12.86
CA ALA A 57 -16.64 5.10 11.62
C ALA A 57 -15.48 4.23 11.10
N LEU A 58 -14.23 4.55 11.44
CA LEU A 58 -13.05 3.79 11.03
C LEU A 58 -12.97 2.41 11.69
N GLY A 59 -13.47 2.26 12.91
CA GLY A 59 -13.42 1.00 13.65
C GLY A 59 -14.66 0.10 13.51
N ASP A 60 -15.81 0.65 13.07
CA ASP A 60 -17.09 -0.08 12.99
C ASP A 60 -17.31 -0.82 11.68
N PHE A 61 -16.55 -0.47 10.64
CA PHE A 61 -16.58 -1.16 9.35
C PHE A 61 -15.51 -2.25 9.27
N PRO A 62 -15.69 -3.26 8.42
CA PRO A 62 -14.72 -4.32 8.24
C PRO A 62 -13.46 -3.88 7.47
N ASP A 63 -13.19 -2.57 7.42
CA ASP A 63 -12.02 -2.02 6.75
C ASP A 63 -10.75 -2.44 7.50
N THR A 64 -9.82 -3.03 6.79
CA THR A 64 -8.56 -3.49 7.38
C THR A 64 -7.46 -2.45 7.27
N THR A 65 -7.56 -1.56 6.28
CA THR A 65 -6.55 -0.56 5.94
C THR A 65 -7.15 0.83 5.71
N ALA A 66 -6.31 1.85 5.77
CA ALA A 66 -6.72 3.22 5.46
C ALA A 66 -7.24 3.37 4.02
N ALA A 67 -6.66 2.65 3.05
CA ALA A 67 -7.12 2.65 1.66
C ALA A 67 -8.58 2.17 1.53
N GLU A 68 -8.95 1.13 2.26
CA GLU A 68 -10.34 0.63 2.25
C GLU A 68 -11.31 1.62 2.89
N ALA A 69 -10.90 2.27 3.98
CA ALA A 69 -11.74 3.26 4.67
C ALA A 69 -12.10 4.45 3.77
N ILE A 70 -11.14 4.97 3.02
CA ILE A 70 -11.35 6.14 2.15
C ILE A 70 -12.01 5.81 0.82
N ARG A 71 -12.07 4.55 0.41
CA ARG A 71 -12.75 4.10 -0.83
C ARG A 71 -14.21 4.54 -0.91
N ARG A 72 -14.87 4.72 0.23
CA ARG A 72 -16.26 5.16 0.33
C ARG A 72 -16.46 6.64 0.03
N LEU A 73 -15.38 7.41 -0.01
CA LEU A 73 -15.44 8.84 -0.24
C LEU A 73 -15.67 9.17 -1.72
N SER A 74 -16.52 10.14 -1.98
CA SER A 74 -16.83 10.59 -3.33
C SER A 74 -15.58 11.09 -4.07
N GLY A 75 -15.38 10.64 -5.31
CA GLY A 75 -14.25 11.03 -6.16
C GLY A 75 -12.92 10.40 -5.75
N ILE A 76 -12.95 9.32 -4.98
CA ILE A 76 -11.80 8.49 -4.63
C ILE A 76 -11.93 7.15 -5.34
N SER A 77 -10.86 6.69 -5.95
CA SER A 77 -10.69 5.32 -6.42
C SER A 77 -9.44 4.72 -5.79
N VAL A 78 -9.49 3.42 -5.57
CA VAL A 78 -8.41 2.68 -4.92
C VAL A 78 -7.96 1.58 -5.87
N GLU A 79 -6.70 1.54 -6.16
CA GLU A 79 -6.06 0.44 -6.86
C GLU A 79 -5.86 -0.71 -5.90
N ASN A 80 -6.19 -1.91 -6.37
CA ASN A 80 -6.07 -3.11 -5.55
C ASN A 80 -4.89 -3.94 -6.01
N ASP A 81 -4.21 -4.52 -5.03
CA ASP A 81 -3.24 -5.58 -5.22
C ASP A 81 -3.69 -6.82 -4.42
N GLN A 82 -3.81 -7.96 -5.10
CA GLN A 82 -4.29 -9.25 -4.54
C GLN A 82 -5.55 -9.12 -3.64
N GLY A 83 -6.44 -8.19 -4.03
CA GLY A 83 -7.72 -7.99 -3.35
C GLY A 83 -7.71 -6.99 -2.19
N GLU A 84 -6.58 -6.40 -1.84
CA GLU A 84 -6.46 -5.30 -0.88
C GLU A 84 -6.21 -3.96 -1.57
N GLY A 85 -6.73 -2.87 -0.99
CA GLY A 85 -6.49 -1.53 -1.51
C GLY A 85 -5.09 -1.06 -1.19
N ARG A 86 -4.32 -0.63 -2.18
CA ARG A 86 -2.91 -0.24 -2.08
C ARG A 86 -2.72 1.25 -2.32
N TYR A 87 -2.99 1.73 -3.54
CA TYR A 87 -2.82 3.14 -3.90
C TYR A 87 -4.15 3.86 -4.03
N VAL A 88 -4.13 5.15 -3.79
CA VAL A 88 -5.32 6.00 -3.80
C VAL A 88 -5.21 7.07 -4.86
N ASN A 89 -6.19 7.10 -5.75
CA ASN A 89 -6.34 8.10 -6.79
C ASN A 89 -7.43 9.09 -6.42
N ILE A 90 -7.12 10.38 -6.44
CA ILE A 90 -8.06 11.46 -6.16
C ILE A 90 -8.55 12.04 -7.47
N ARG A 91 -9.86 11.95 -7.74
CA ARG A 91 -10.50 12.43 -8.98
C ARG A 91 -9.86 11.88 -10.25
N GLY A 92 -9.38 10.63 -10.21
CA GLY A 92 -8.74 9.96 -11.34
C GLY A 92 -7.28 10.36 -11.60
N ILE A 93 -6.69 11.13 -10.68
CA ILE A 93 -5.27 11.48 -10.73
C ILE A 93 -4.50 10.44 -9.93
N SER A 94 -3.40 9.92 -10.53
CA SER A 94 -2.54 8.89 -9.95
C SER A 94 -2.06 9.22 -8.54
N GLY A 95 -1.85 8.20 -7.73
CA GLY A 95 -1.26 8.30 -6.40
C GLY A 95 0.05 9.08 -6.34
N ASP A 96 0.87 9.01 -7.40
CA ASP A 96 2.15 9.74 -7.50
C ASP A 96 2.00 11.27 -7.48
N LEU A 97 0.82 11.77 -7.84
CA LEU A 97 0.49 13.20 -7.87
C LEU A 97 -0.38 13.62 -6.69
N ASN A 98 -0.52 12.77 -5.69
CA ASN A 98 -1.20 13.05 -4.44
C ASN A 98 -0.19 13.09 -3.29
N SER A 99 -0.42 13.90 -2.27
CA SER A 99 0.37 13.85 -1.05
C SER A 99 -0.37 13.18 0.09
N ILE A 100 0.39 12.52 0.94
CA ILE A 100 -0.11 11.89 2.16
C ILE A 100 0.66 12.45 3.34
N ALA A 101 -0.06 12.82 4.38
CA ALA A 101 0.53 13.36 5.59
C ALA A 101 -0.11 12.77 6.86
N VAL A 102 0.64 12.78 7.94
CA VAL A 102 0.19 12.46 9.29
C VAL A 102 0.43 13.68 10.17
N ASN A 103 -0.63 14.22 10.77
CA ASN A 103 -0.57 15.43 11.60
C ASN A 103 0.24 16.57 10.96
N GLY A 104 0.07 16.80 9.65
CA GLY A 104 0.77 17.85 8.89
C GLY A 104 2.14 17.49 8.32
N ALA A 105 2.80 16.44 8.83
CA ALA A 105 4.07 15.93 8.31
C ALA A 105 3.83 15.01 7.11
N LEU A 106 4.55 15.22 6.00
CA LEU A 106 4.46 14.32 4.85
C LEU A 106 5.05 12.95 5.18
N VAL A 107 4.40 11.93 4.66
CA VAL A 107 4.85 10.54 4.75
C VAL A 107 5.63 10.22 3.47
N PRO A 108 6.89 9.83 3.57
CA PRO A 108 7.66 9.39 2.41
C PRO A 108 7.13 8.06 1.88
N ALA A 109 7.38 7.81 0.59
CA ALA A 109 6.97 6.57 -0.07
C ALA A 109 8.07 5.52 0.05
N PRO A 110 7.80 4.34 0.63
CA PRO A 110 8.82 3.31 0.78
C PRO A 110 9.26 2.69 -0.57
N GLU A 111 8.40 2.66 -1.57
CA GLU A 111 8.73 2.13 -2.91
C GLU A 111 9.44 3.15 -3.80
N GLY A 112 9.94 2.70 -4.97
CA GLY A 112 10.65 3.52 -5.95
C GLY A 112 9.89 4.75 -6.46
N GLY A 113 8.54 4.71 -6.48
CA GLY A 113 7.66 5.81 -6.88
C GLY A 113 7.47 6.89 -5.82
N ARG A 114 6.53 7.83 -6.08
CA ARG A 114 6.09 8.86 -5.12
C ARG A 114 4.80 8.48 -4.40
N ALA A 115 4.04 7.52 -4.92
CA ALA A 115 2.79 7.09 -4.33
C ALA A 115 3.03 6.36 -3.01
N VAL A 116 2.36 6.79 -1.94
CA VAL A 116 2.44 6.12 -0.64
C VAL A 116 1.42 4.99 -0.59
N MET A 117 1.86 3.82 -0.21
CA MET A 117 1.00 2.66 -0.01
C MET A 117 0.21 2.79 1.30
N LEU A 118 -1.09 2.61 1.21
CA LEU A 118 -1.99 2.70 2.35
C LEU A 118 -2.48 1.34 2.86
N ASP A 119 -2.03 0.25 2.26
CA ASP A 119 -2.33 -1.12 2.68
C ASP A 119 -1.68 -1.48 4.02
N GLY A 120 -0.56 -0.85 4.37
CA GLY A 120 0.13 -1.04 5.64
C GLY A 120 -0.45 -0.25 6.82
N LEU A 121 -1.18 0.86 6.59
CA LEU A 121 -1.58 1.79 7.66
C LEU A 121 -2.90 1.36 8.35
N PRO A 122 -2.86 0.99 9.66
CA PRO A 122 -4.05 0.57 10.40
C PRO A 122 -4.98 1.76 10.72
N THR A 123 -6.26 1.56 10.48
CA THR A 123 -7.29 2.60 10.74
C THR A 123 -7.52 2.87 12.23
N GLU A 124 -7.26 1.91 13.09
CA GLU A 124 -7.51 2.01 14.53
C GLU A 124 -6.62 3.03 15.25
N LEU A 125 -5.48 3.37 14.64
CA LEU A 125 -4.55 4.38 15.18
C LEU A 125 -4.99 5.82 14.90
N LEU A 126 -5.93 6.00 13.97
CA LEU A 126 -6.34 7.29 13.47
C LEU A 126 -7.56 7.84 14.24
N ASP A 127 -7.65 9.16 14.34
CA ASP A 127 -8.84 9.90 14.78
C ASP A 127 -9.72 10.29 13.61
N SER A 128 -9.11 10.75 12.53
CA SER A 128 -9.82 11.05 11.29
C SER A 128 -8.91 10.90 10.07
N ILE A 129 -9.55 10.72 8.92
CA ILE A 129 -8.93 10.82 7.61
C ILE A 129 -9.63 11.94 6.85
N GLU A 130 -8.87 12.91 6.39
CA GLU A 130 -9.36 14.05 5.63
C GLU A 130 -8.75 14.04 4.23
N VAL A 131 -9.60 14.09 3.21
CA VAL A 131 -9.17 14.10 1.81
C VAL A 131 -9.48 15.47 1.21
N TYR A 132 -8.47 16.29 1.08
CA TYR A 132 -8.53 17.62 0.47
C TYR A 132 -8.45 17.49 -1.04
N LYS A 133 -9.50 17.90 -1.72
CA LYS A 133 -9.62 17.89 -3.19
C LYS A 133 -9.35 19.25 -3.81
N SER A 134 -9.22 20.27 -3.01
CA SER A 134 -8.74 21.60 -3.39
C SER A 134 -7.73 22.06 -2.36
N LEU A 135 -6.67 22.69 -2.81
CA LEU A 135 -5.58 23.17 -1.95
C LEU A 135 -5.59 24.69 -1.89
N THR A 136 -5.20 25.20 -0.74
CA THR A 136 -4.98 26.63 -0.47
C THR A 136 -3.49 26.92 -0.36
N ALA A 137 -3.11 28.18 -0.33
CA ALA A 137 -1.71 28.59 -0.33
C ALA A 137 -0.90 28.08 0.88
N ASP A 138 -1.56 27.70 1.97
CA ASP A 138 -0.93 27.11 3.16
C ASP A 138 -0.59 25.61 3.01
N LYS A 139 -1.00 24.97 1.91
CA LYS A 139 -0.67 23.56 1.60
C LYS A 139 0.46 23.48 0.60
N ASP A 140 1.22 22.37 0.64
CA ASP A 140 2.31 22.12 -0.28
C ASP A 140 1.79 22.05 -1.73
N ALA A 141 2.55 22.59 -2.68
CA ALA A 141 2.11 22.74 -4.07
C ALA A 141 2.40 21.50 -4.94
N ASP A 142 3.07 20.49 -4.40
CA ASP A 142 3.43 19.25 -5.07
C ASP A 142 2.28 18.23 -5.21
N SER A 143 1.07 18.59 -4.77
CA SER A 143 -0.09 17.70 -4.72
C SER A 143 -1.18 18.09 -5.71
N ILE A 144 -0.98 17.82 -7.00
CA ILE A 144 -1.92 18.23 -8.07
C ILE A 144 -3.30 17.58 -7.94
N GLY A 145 -3.34 16.30 -7.54
CA GLY A 145 -4.59 15.55 -7.37
C GLY A 145 -5.34 15.91 -6.09
N GLY A 146 -4.61 16.06 -5.01
CA GLY A 146 -5.12 16.38 -3.69
C GLY A 146 -4.20 15.89 -2.57
N ARG A 147 -4.63 16.11 -1.33
CA ARG A 147 -3.90 15.71 -0.13
C ARG A 147 -4.78 14.83 0.76
N ILE A 148 -4.20 13.75 1.26
CA ILE A 148 -4.79 12.90 2.29
C ILE A 148 -4.07 13.22 3.60
N GLU A 149 -4.84 13.62 4.62
CA GLU A 149 -4.34 13.91 5.94
C GLU A 149 -4.86 12.87 6.93
N PHE A 150 -3.96 12.19 7.59
CA PHE A 150 -4.23 11.27 8.68
C PHE A 150 -4.00 11.98 10.02
N ASN A 151 -5.05 12.10 10.81
CA ASN A 151 -4.93 12.71 12.12
C ASN A 151 -4.93 11.62 13.19
N THR A 152 -3.95 11.62 14.08
CA THR A 152 -3.92 10.75 15.28
C THR A 152 -4.73 11.36 16.42
N LYS A 153 -5.03 10.54 17.43
CA LYS A 153 -5.81 11.00 18.59
C LYS A 153 -4.96 11.87 19.50
N ARG A 154 -5.41 13.08 19.79
CA ARG A 154 -4.75 13.97 20.74
C ARG A 154 -5.33 13.80 22.15
N ALA A 155 -4.46 13.85 23.16
CA ALA A 155 -4.86 13.71 24.56
C ALA A 155 -5.79 14.84 25.05
N THR A 156 -5.61 16.04 24.52
CA THR A 156 -6.45 17.21 24.83
C THR A 156 -7.89 17.07 24.35
N SER A 157 -8.17 16.14 23.42
CA SER A 157 -9.54 15.85 22.95
C SER A 157 -10.26 14.77 23.78
N ILE A 158 -9.59 14.20 24.81
CA ILE A 158 -10.12 13.10 25.60
C ILE A 158 -10.72 13.66 26.91
N ASP A 159 -12.02 13.41 27.12
CA ASP A 159 -12.66 13.65 28.41
C ASP A 159 -12.48 12.42 29.33
N GLY A 160 -11.65 12.58 30.36
CA GLY A 160 -11.33 11.52 31.33
C GLY A 160 -10.26 10.53 30.84
N THR A 161 -10.59 9.24 30.83
CA THR A 161 -9.68 8.17 30.40
C THR A 161 -10.26 7.42 29.22
N LEU A 162 -9.51 7.35 28.14
CA LEU A 162 -9.81 6.51 26.98
C LEU A 162 -9.15 5.13 27.16
N LEU A 163 -9.95 4.08 27.11
CA LEU A 163 -9.45 2.70 27.07
C LEU A 163 -10.28 1.94 26.03
N LYS A 164 -9.66 1.59 24.91
CA LYS A 164 -10.30 0.76 23.88
C LYS A 164 -9.45 -0.49 23.65
N PHE A 165 -10.12 -1.62 23.54
CA PHE A 165 -9.50 -2.88 23.10
C PHE A 165 -10.41 -3.52 22.07
N LYS A 166 -9.85 -3.95 20.95
CA LYS A 166 -10.53 -4.65 19.89
C LYS A 166 -9.75 -5.91 19.56
N ALA A 167 -10.45 -7.02 19.33
CA ALA A 167 -9.87 -8.25 18.84
C ALA A 167 -10.84 -8.89 17.86
N ASP A 168 -10.38 -9.14 16.66
CA ASP A 168 -11.14 -9.71 15.57
C ASP A 168 -10.35 -10.86 14.94
N THR A 169 -11.05 -11.71 14.20
CA THR A 169 -10.43 -12.67 13.27
C THR A 169 -11.29 -12.77 12.02
N SER A 170 -10.70 -13.14 10.91
CA SER A 170 -11.41 -13.38 9.67
C SER A 170 -11.20 -14.80 9.16
N TYR A 171 -12.14 -15.31 8.37
CA TYR A 171 -12.04 -16.61 7.74
C TYR A 171 -11.77 -16.44 6.24
N ASN A 172 -10.71 -17.10 5.76
CA ASN A 172 -10.42 -17.19 4.34
C ASN A 172 -10.98 -18.49 3.77
N GLU A 173 -11.94 -18.38 2.84
CA GLU A 173 -12.62 -19.53 2.27
C GLU A 173 -11.73 -20.34 1.31
N GLN A 174 -10.82 -19.71 0.59
CA GLN A 174 -9.92 -20.35 -0.35
C GLN A 174 -8.90 -21.24 0.38
N SER A 175 -8.28 -20.72 1.42
CA SER A 175 -7.33 -21.48 2.26
C SER A 175 -8.01 -22.30 3.34
N LYS A 176 -9.32 -22.06 3.62
CA LYS A 176 -10.08 -22.62 4.75
C LYS A 176 -9.42 -22.34 6.10
N ASN A 177 -8.80 -21.18 6.20
CA ASN A 177 -8.05 -20.74 7.37
C ASN A 177 -8.79 -19.63 8.12
N SER A 178 -8.80 -19.70 9.44
CA SER A 178 -9.34 -18.68 10.36
C SER A 178 -8.27 -18.08 11.27
N ASP A 179 -7.01 -18.39 11.05
CA ASP A 179 -5.88 -17.84 11.80
C ASP A 179 -5.44 -16.49 11.22
N ASN A 180 -6.36 -15.53 11.25
CA ASN A 180 -6.19 -14.18 10.75
C ASN A 180 -6.51 -13.18 11.87
N PRO A 181 -5.72 -13.13 12.94
CA PRO A 181 -5.98 -12.27 14.08
C PRO A 181 -5.78 -10.80 13.74
N LYS A 182 -6.64 -9.95 14.31
CA LYS A 182 -6.46 -8.50 14.35
C LYS A 182 -6.70 -8.03 15.77
N MET A 183 -5.77 -7.25 16.33
CA MET A 183 -5.85 -6.73 17.68
C MET A 183 -5.49 -5.23 17.66
N ALA A 184 -6.25 -4.45 18.42
CA ALA A 184 -5.97 -3.03 18.61
C ALA A 184 -6.17 -2.67 20.08
N PHE A 185 -5.26 -1.86 20.58
CA PHE A 185 -5.30 -1.32 21.94
C PHE A 185 -5.07 0.19 21.86
N THR A 186 -5.91 0.96 22.53
CA THR A 186 -5.73 2.41 22.68
C THR A 186 -5.92 2.78 24.14
N TYR A 187 -4.96 3.50 24.68
CA TYR A 187 -5.03 4.07 26.01
C TYR A 187 -4.67 5.56 25.96
N GLY A 188 -5.50 6.39 26.56
CA GLY A 188 -5.24 7.82 26.66
C GLY A 188 -5.76 8.39 27.98
N SER A 189 -5.03 9.33 28.56
CA SER A 189 -5.43 10.02 29.79
C SER A 189 -4.65 11.30 29.98
N MET A 190 -5.16 12.18 30.83
CA MET A 190 -4.36 13.26 31.42
C MET A 190 -3.49 12.68 32.51
N ILE A 191 -2.16 12.92 32.43
CA ILE A 191 -1.18 12.58 33.48
C ILE A 191 -1.32 13.54 34.66
N ASN A 192 -1.58 14.80 34.35
CA ASN A 192 -1.89 15.88 35.30
C ASN A 192 -2.76 16.93 34.57
N GLU A 193 -3.06 18.06 35.21
CA GLU A 193 -3.92 19.12 34.66
C GLU A 193 -3.41 19.67 33.32
N ASN A 194 -2.11 19.57 33.04
CA ASN A 194 -1.47 20.19 31.88
C ASN A 194 -0.89 19.20 30.88
N VAL A 195 -0.71 17.93 31.22
CA VAL A 195 -0.05 16.95 30.37
C VAL A 195 -0.97 15.77 30.13
N GLY A 196 -1.24 15.50 28.87
CA GLY A 196 -1.97 14.32 28.45
C GLY A 196 -1.18 13.47 27.48
N HIS A 197 -1.54 12.19 27.37
CA HIS A 197 -0.94 11.29 26.40
C HIS A 197 -1.95 10.28 25.83
N VAL A 198 -1.64 9.78 24.63
CA VAL A 198 -2.36 8.69 23.97
C VAL A 198 -1.36 7.69 23.41
N LEU A 199 -1.57 6.43 23.72
CA LEU A 199 -0.84 5.29 23.14
C LEU A 199 -1.81 4.44 22.33
N GLY A 200 -1.49 4.18 21.08
CA GLY A 200 -2.17 3.23 20.22
C GLY A 200 -1.21 2.12 19.80
N VAL A 201 -1.66 0.87 19.83
CA VAL A 201 -0.91 -0.29 19.35
C VAL A 201 -1.85 -1.20 18.57
N THR A 202 -1.42 -1.64 17.39
CA THR A 202 -2.17 -2.58 16.55
C THR A 202 -1.28 -3.71 16.06
N TYR A 203 -1.89 -4.87 15.89
CA TYR A 203 -1.30 -6.02 15.20
C TYR A 203 -2.37 -6.69 14.36
N ALA A 204 -2.05 -7.04 13.14
CA ALA A 204 -2.90 -7.84 12.27
C ALA A 204 -2.06 -8.82 11.46
N SER A 205 -2.58 -10.04 11.27
CA SER A 205 -2.05 -11.02 10.33
C SER A 205 -3.19 -11.52 9.47
N LYS A 206 -3.01 -11.57 8.15
CA LYS A 206 -4.04 -11.95 7.20
C LYS A 206 -3.47 -12.80 6.08
N GLN A 207 -3.97 -14.03 5.96
CA GLN A 207 -3.69 -14.87 4.80
C GLN A 207 -4.59 -14.48 3.63
N ILE A 208 -4.01 -14.35 2.45
CA ILE A 208 -4.69 -14.04 1.20
C ILE A 208 -4.34 -15.13 0.19
N VAL A 209 -5.37 -15.72 -0.43
CA VAL A 209 -5.21 -16.65 -1.55
C VAL A 209 -5.96 -16.08 -2.73
N THR A 210 -5.25 -15.87 -3.83
CA THR A 210 -5.82 -15.34 -5.06
C THR A 210 -5.41 -16.12 -6.30
N TYR A 211 -6.21 -15.98 -7.35
CA TYR A 211 -5.99 -16.60 -8.65
C TYR A 211 -6.14 -15.52 -9.71
N ASN A 212 -5.23 -15.52 -10.68
CA ASN A 212 -5.27 -14.59 -11.79
C ASN A 212 -5.12 -15.33 -13.12
N ASN A 213 -5.94 -14.97 -14.12
CA ASN A 213 -5.71 -15.27 -15.51
C ASN A 213 -5.33 -13.99 -16.22
N GLU A 214 -4.19 -13.96 -16.82
CA GLU A 214 -3.64 -12.80 -17.48
C GLU A 214 -3.24 -13.18 -18.91
N THR A 215 -3.46 -12.27 -19.85
CA THR A 215 -3.00 -12.42 -21.22
C THR A 215 -2.00 -11.32 -21.49
N GLY A 216 -0.86 -11.69 -22.09
CA GLY A 216 0.09 -10.71 -22.61
C GLY A 216 -0.55 -9.73 -23.59
N PHE A 217 0.16 -8.70 -23.90
CA PHE A 217 -0.34 -7.57 -24.68
C PHE A 217 -0.59 -7.91 -26.15
N PRO A 218 -1.52 -7.23 -26.76
CA PRO A 218 -2.96 -7.23 -26.66
C PRO A 218 -3.52 -8.00 -27.82
N ALA A 219 -4.16 -9.04 -27.56
CA ALA A 219 -4.56 -9.82 -28.66
C ALA A 219 -6.07 -9.91 -28.88
N TRP A 220 -6.72 -8.81 -28.83
CA TRP A 220 -8.14 -8.72 -29.13
C TRP A 220 -8.36 -8.08 -30.51
N ASP A 221 -8.50 -8.89 -31.58
CA ASP A 221 -9.13 -8.39 -32.79
C ASP A 221 -10.65 -8.54 -32.64
N THR A 222 -11.31 -7.43 -32.39
CA THR A 222 -12.75 -7.36 -32.17
C THR A 222 -13.56 -7.09 -33.45
N ASP A 223 -12.91 -6.80 -34.56
CA ASP A 223 -13.60 -6.33 -35.78
C ASP A 223 -14.47 -7.41 -36.44
N ASN A 224 -14.23 -8.68 -36.09
CA ASN A 224 -15.03 -9.81 -36.58
C ASN A 224 -15.48 -10.80 -35.49
N GLY A 225 -15.36 -10.46 -34.21
CA GLY A 225 -15.62 -11.40 -33.10
C GLY A 225 -14.58 -12.52 -33.01
N ASN A 226 -13.43 -12.35 -33.64
CA ASN A 226 -12.32 -13.26 -33.60
C ASN A 226 -11.45 -12.94 -32.38
N ILE A 227 -10.90 -13.99 -31.76
CA ILE A 227 -9.96 -13.83 -30.67
C ILE A 227 -8.62 -14.34 -31.16
N PHE A 228 -7.66 -13.46 -31.01
CA PHE A 228 -6.30 -13.63 -31.43
C PHE A 228 -5.41 -13.51 -30.18
N LEU A 229 -4.60 -14.49 -29.88
CA LEU A 229 -3.61 -14.46 -28.82
C LEU A 229 -2.24 -14.61 -29.46
N ASP A 230 -1.39 -13.62 -29.32
CA ASP A 230 -0.09 -13.55 -29.98
C ASP A 230 0.98 -13.11 -29.00
N ASP A 231 1.20 -13.79 -27.96
CA ASP A 231 2.38 -13.67 -27.12
C ASP A 231 2.33 -14.69 -25.99
N ASP A 232 1.61 -14.43 -24.93
CA ASP A 232 1.53 -15.29 -23.78
C ASP A 232 0.12 -15.32 -23.16
N TRP A 233 -0.09 -16.34 -22.38
CA TRP A 233 -1.23 -16.49 -21.48
C TRP A 233 -0.74 -17.06 -20.18
N GLU A 234 -1.04 -16.39 -19.06
CA GLU A 234 -0.58 -16.73 -17.74
C GLU A 234 -1.72 -17.12 -16.81
N MET A 235 -1.44 -18.09 -15.97
CA MET A 235 -2.24 -18.48 -14.83
C MET A 235 -1.39 -18.32 -13.58
N ARG A 236 -1.79 -17.46 -12.66
CA ARG A 236 -1.05 -17.17 -11.43
C ARG A 236 -1.87 -17.58 -10.21
N PHE A 237 -1.21 -18.23 -9.29
CA PHE A 237 -1.71 -18.53 -7.95
C PHE A 237 -0.84 -17.82 -6.94
N TYR A 238 -1.47 -17.15 -6.00
CA TYR A 238 -0.81 -16.50 -4.87
C TYR A 238 -1.33 -17.08 -3.57
N ASP A 239 -0.42 -17.37 -2.65
CA ASP A 239 -0.68 -17.67 -1.24
C ASP A 239 0.28 -16.81 -0.42
N LEU A 240 -0.25 -15.82 0.26
CA LEU A 240 0.57 -14.85 0.97
C LEU A 240 0.00 -14.56 2.35
N THR A 241 0.88 -14.18 3.26
CA THR A 241 0.52 -13.73 4.60
C THR A 241 1.05 -12.32 4.82
N ARG A 242 0.14 -11.39 5.08
CA ARG A 242 0.45 -9.99 5.38
C ARG A 242 0.35 -9.73 6.86
N GLU A 243 1.46 -9.33 7.45
CA GLU A 243 1.50 -8.91 8.85
C GLU A 243 1.66 -7.40 8.95
N ARG A 244 0.96 -6.80 9.91
CA ARG A 244 0.98 -5.35 10.15
C ARG A 244 1.12 -5.08 11.62
N THR A 245 2.08 -4.22 11.97
CA THR A 245 2.26 -3.74 13.34
C THR A 245 2.30 -2.22 13.30
N GLY A 246 1.45 -1.58 14.08
CA GLY A 246 1.41 -0.13 14.19
C GLY A 246 1.49 0.35 15.63
N VAL A 247 2.20 1.44 15.86
CA VAL A 247 2.29 2.12 17.15
C VAL A 247 2.16 3.62 16.94
N THR A 248 1.29 4.27 17.68
CA THR A 248 1.27 5.73 17.82
C THR A 248 1.47 6.11 19.28
N TYR A 249 2.21 7.18 19.51
CA TYR A 249 2.30 7.79 20.83
C TYR A 249 2.28 9.31 20.69
N ASP A 250 1.24 9.89 21.27
CA ASP A 250 0.99 11.31 21.24
C ASP A 250 1.06 11.85 22.67
N ILE A 251 1.75 12.95 22.88
CA ILE A 251 1.84 13.66 24.13
C ILE A 251 1.59 15.16 23.89
N ASP A 252 0.67 15.71 24.65
CA ASP A 252 0.32 17.13 24.61
C ASP A 252 0.61 17.76 25.98
N MET A 253 1.17 18.97 25.98
CA MET A 253 1.42 19.72 27.18
C MET A 253 0.92 21.15 27.02
N MET A 254 0.00 21.56 27.87
CA MET A 254 -0.47 22.94 28.02
C MET A 254 0.49 23.68 28.94
N ILE A 255 1.16 24.72 28.44
CA ILE A 255 2.09 25.56 29.22
C ILE A 255 1.30 26.62 29.95
N ASP A 256 0.36 27.25 29.27
CA ASP A 256 -0.61 28.20 29.77
C ASP A 256 -1.88 28.17 28.90
N ASP A 257 -2.82 29.11 29.11
CA ASP A 257 -4.11 29.16 28.40
C ASP A 257 -3.95 29.40 26.89
N ASP A 258 -2.85 30.00 26.46
CA ASP A 258 -2.58 30.43 25.09
C ASP A 258 -1.46 29.60 24.42
N THR A 259 -0.79 28.73 25.17
CA THR A 259 0.43 28.03 24.70
C THR A 259 0.36 26.55 24.95
N SER A 260 0.50 25.76 23.91
CA SER A 260 0.66 24.31 23.99
C SER A 260 1.85 23.82 23.17
N ILE A 261 2.43 22.69 23.59
CA ILE A 261 3.44 21.95 22.84
C ILE A 261 3.02 20.50 22.72
N TYR A 262 3.45 19.86 21.66
CA TYR A 262 3.12 18.45 21.41
C TYR A 262 4.29 17.70 20.79
N ALA A 263 4.27 16.39 21.01
CA ALA A 263 5.13 15.44 20.32
C ALA A 263 4.29 14.25 19.87
N ASN A 264 4.40 13.89 18.59
CA ASN A 264 3.74 12.74 18.02
C ASN A 264 4.79 11.78 17.47
N PHE A 265 4.57 10.51 17.68
CA PHE A 265 5.37 9.42 17.15
C PHE A 265 4.46 8.42 16.44
N LEU A 266 4.82 8.04 15.21
CA LEU A 266 4.20 6.98 14.45
C LEU A 266 5.26 5.96 14.05
N TYR A 267 4.97 4.69 14.27
CA TYR A 267 5.68 3.56 13.70
C TYR A 267 4.69 2.61 13.03
N ASN A 268 5.00 2.23 11.82
CA ASN A 268 4.24 1.22 11.09
C ASN A 268 5.18 0.26 10.40
N LYS A 269 4.99 -1.04 10.63
CA LYS A 269 5.68 -2.13 9.93
C LYS A 269 4.66 -2.96 9.17
N TYR A 270 4.97 -3.26 7.93
CA TYR A 270 4.27 -4.19 7.07
C TYR A 270 5.24 -5.28 6.61
N GLU A 271 4.78 -6.53 6.57
CA GLU A 271 5.53 -7.67 6.06
C GLU A 271 4.62 -8.50 5.17
N ASP A 272 5.08 -8.85 3.97
CA ASP A 272 4.39 -9.70 2.99
C ASP A 272 5.25 -10.94 2.72
N ASP A 273 4.83 -12.07 3.25
CA ASP A 273 5.41 -13.37 2.96
C ASP A 273 4.62 -14.02 1.83
N GLU A 274 5.11 -13.88 0.58
CA GLU A 274 4.43 -14.26 -0.65
C GLU A 274 5.01 -15.55 -1.25
N LEU A 275 4.09 -16.43 -1.63
CA LEU A 275 4.33 -17.50 -2.58
C LEU A 275 3.53 -17.23 -3.85
N ARG A 276 4.19 -17.25 -5.01
CA ARG A 276 3.56 -17.23 -6.34
C ARG A 276 3.92 -18.50 -7.12
N ASN A 277 2.92 -19.16 -7.66
CA ASN A 277 3.12 -20.11 -8.75
C ASN A 277 2.54 -19.51 -10.03
N LYS A 278 3.31 -19.47 -11.09
CA LYS A 278 2.88 -19.03 -12.41
C LYS A 278 3.01 -20.18 -13.41
N GLU A 279 2.01 -20.34 -14.23
CA GLU A 279 2.06 -21.19 -15.41
C GLU A 279 1.84 -20.28 -16.61
N GLU A 280 2.82 -20.21 -17.48
CA GLU A 280 2.82 -19.39 -18.67
C GLU A 280 2.83 -20.26 -19.91
N PHE A 281 1.97 -19.94 -20.87
CA PHE A 281 2.02 -20.45 -22.23
C PHE A 281 2.52 -19.33 -23.12
N GLY A 282 3.84 -19.29 -23.29
CA GLY A 282 4.54 -18.25 -24.02
C GLY A 282 4.90 -18.64 -25.44
N SER A 283 5.53 -17.70 -26.16
CA SER A 283 5.89 -17.84 -27.57
C SER A 283 4.70 -18.25 -28.45
N LEU A 284 3.49 -17.89 -28.06
CA LEU A 284 2.27 -18.24 -28.77
C LEU A 284 2.29 -17.64 -30.17
N ARG A 285 1.99 -18.46 -31.16
CA ARG A 285 1.68 -18.01 -32.51
C ARG A 285 0.38 -18.66 -32.93
N THR A 286 -0.57 -17.83 -33.33
CA THR A 286 -1.87 -18.28 -33.80
C THR A 286 -1.82 -18.68 -35.28
N GLY A 287 -2.65 -19.66 -35.64
CA GLY A 287 -2.96 -20.05 -37.01
C GLY A 287 -4.31 -19.50 -37.46
N ASN A 288 -5.19 -20.41 -37.96
CA ASN A 288 -6.53 -20.00 -38.35
C ASN A 288 -7.34 -19.51 -37.14
N VAL A 289 -7.98 -18.37 -37.30
CA VAL A 289 -8.80 -17.75 -36.27
C VAL A 289 -10.27 -17.94 -36.61
N PHE A 290 -11.04 -18.42 -35.64
CA PHE A 290 -12.47 -18.65 -35.73
C PHE A 290 -13.21 -17.83 -34.68
N ALA A 291 -14.52 -17.68 -34.84
CA ALA A 291 -15.30 -17.01 -33.81
C ALA A 291 -15.17 -17.70 -32.45
N GLY A 292 -14.53 -17.04 -31.48
CA GLY A 292 -14.31 -17.54 -30.14
C GLY A 292 -13.19 -18.58 -29.98
N SER A 293 -12.36 -18.79 -31.00
CA SER A 293 -11.21 -19.70 -30.92
C SER A 293 -10.12 -19.39 -31.95
N SER A 294 -8.90 -19.83 -31.69
CA SER A 294 -7.79 -19.79 -32.63
C SER A 294 -6.95 -21.08 -32.57
N GLU A 295 -6.41 -21.47 -33.73
CA GLU A 295 -5.40 -22.54 -33.75
C GLU A 295 -4.09 -22.04 -33.15
N ILE A 296 -3.37 -22.91 -32.49
CA ILE A 296 -2.04 -22.64 -31.93
C ILE A 296 -1.00 -23.32 -32.82
N ASN A 297 -0.20 -22.50 -33.49
CA ASN A 297 0.84 -22.96 -34.39
C ASN A 297 2.21 -23.05 -33.75
N ARG A 298 2.42 -22.38 -32.62
CA ARG A 298 3.65 -22.42 -31.82
C ARG A 298 3.30 -22.18 -30.39
N ILE A 299 3.97 -22.88 -29.46
CA ILE A 299 3.74 -22.76 -28.04
C ILE A 299 4.95 -23.25 -27.24
N ARG A 300 5.15 -22.68 -26.08
CA ARG A 300 6.06 -23.10 -25.00
C ARG A 300 5.31 -23.05 -23.69
N ARG A 301 5.68 -23.86 -22.73
CA ARG A 301 5.18 -23.77 -21.35
C ARG A 301 6.32 -23.48 -20.40
N ASP A 302 6.14 -22.49 -19.57
CA ASP A 302 6.99 -22.18 -18.45
C ASP A 302 6.20 -22.38 -17.14
N ALA A 303 6.86 -22.94 -16.13
CA ALA A 303 6.31 -23.13 -14.79
C ALA A 303 7.24 -22.41 -13.80
N GLU A 304 6.76 -21.33 -13.21
CA GLU A 304 7.56 -20.47 -12.34
C GLU A 304 7.08 -20.59 -10.89
N VAL A 305 8.02 -20.55 -9.98
CA VAL A 305 7.78 -20.48 -8.53
C VAL A 305 8.60 -19.35 -7.96
N ARG A 306 7.90 -18.40 -7.33
CA ARG A 306 8.53 -17.32 -6.56
C ARG A 306 8.22 -17.47 -5.07
N LYS A 307 9.24 -17.30 -4.27
CA LYS A 307 9.12 -17.09 -2.83
C LYS A 307 9.77 -15.76 -2.50
N ARG A 308 9.01 -14.85 -1.85
CA ARG A 308 9.46 -13.49 -1.52
C ARG A 308 9.03 -13.12 -0.11
N ILE A 309 9.89 -12.40 0.61
CA ILE A 309 9.54 -11.72 1.86
C ILE A 309 9.91 -10.25 1.70
N GLU A 310 8.88 -9.42 1.59
CA GLU A 310 9.00 -7.97 1.51
C GLU A 310 8.63 -7.35 2.86
N THR A 311 9.44 -6.42 3.34
CA THR A 311 9.11 -5.63 4.53
C THR A 311 9.11 -4.13 4.21
N ARG A 312 8.18 -3.40 4.83
CA ARG A 312 8.08 -1.94 4.73
C ARG A 312 7.93 -1.34 6.12
N ASP A 313 8.78 -0.39 6.43
CA ASP A 313 8.76 0.37 7.68
C ASP A 313 8.50 1.85 7.40
N ILE A 314 7.63 2.47 8.19
CA ILE A 314 7.41 3.92 8.19
C ILE A 314 7.53 4.43 9.62
N ARG A 315 8.36 5.45 9.82
CA ARG A 315 8.59 6.09 11.13
C ARG A 315 8.48 7.60 10.98
N THR A 316 7.66 8.22 11.81
CA THR A 316 7.49 9.68 11.80
C THR A 316 7.56 10.21 13.22
N VAL A 317 8.35 11.25 13.42
CA VAL A 317 8.42 12.03 14.66
C VAL A 317 8.05 13.47 14.34
N ILE A 318 7.11 14.01 15.09
CA ILE A 318 6.66 15.40 14.96
C ILE A 318 6.78 16.07 16.31
N LEU A 319 7.41 17.23 16.32
CA LEU A 319 7.50 18.11 17.48
C LEU A 319 6.90 19.45 17.09
N GLY A 320 5.99 19.98 17.88
CA GLY A 320 5.36 21.23 17.54
C GLY A 320 4.83 21.98 18.75
N GLY A 321 4.35 23.17 18.48
CA GLY A 321 3.71 24.01 19.48
C GLY A 321 2.89 25.11 18.85
N GLU A 322 1.93 25.56 19.61
CA GLU A 322 0.97 26.61 19.27
C GLU A 322 1.00 27.66 20.35
N THR A 323 1.00 28.92 19.98
CA THR A 323 0.99 30.03 20.96
C THR A 323 0.39 31.29 20.38
N LEU A 324 -0.14 32.15 21.24
CA LEU A 324 -0.68 33.46 20.87
C LEU A 324 0.35 34.58 21.12
N ILE A 325 0.98 35.08 20.05
CA ILE A 325 1.99 36.16 20.12
C ILE A 325 1.41 37.44 19.55
N ASN A 326 1.18 38.45 20.39
CA ASN A 326 0.64 39.76 19.99
C ASN A 326 -0.66 39.66 19.16
N GLY A 327 -1.52 38.69 19.51
CA GLY A 327 -2.77 38.42 18.81
C GLY A 327 -2.61 37.71 17.49
N TRP A 328 -1.44 37.11 17.20
CA TRP A 328 -1.20 36.17 16.14
C TRP A 328 -1.17 34.76 16.73
N TYR A 329 -2.08 33.91 16.30
CA TYR A 329 -1.98 32.49 16.54
C TYR A 329 -0.83 31.92 15.70
N THR A 330 0.17 31.41 16.38
CA THR A 330 1.43 30.95 15.78
C THR A 330 1.61 29.49 16.03
N GLU A 331 1.78 28.75 14.96
CA GLU A 331 2.08 27.31 14.97
C GLU A 331 3.52 27.12 14.48
N VAL A 332 4.28 26.28 15.17
CA VAL A 332 5.63 25.86 14.76
C VAL A 332 5.68 24.35 14.77
N GLN A 333 6.18 23.76 13.71
CA GLN A 333 6.30 22.32 13.61
C GLN A 333 7.67 21.94 13.02
N PHE A 334 8.27 20.92 13.61
CA PHE A 334 9.40 20.18 13.08
C PHE A 334 8.97 18.73 12.89
N SER A 335 9.30 18.11 11.76
CA SER A 335 9.04 16.71 11.51
C SER A 335 10.24 16.01 10.88
N HIS A 336 10.38 14.73 11.21
CA HIS A 336 11.33 13.84 10.59
C HIS A 336 10.61 12.51 10.30
N SER A 337 10.54 12.15 9.03
CA SER A 337 9.88 10.94 8.55
C SER A 337 10.89 10.09 7.78
N TYR A 338 10.83 8.78 7.99
CA TYR A 338 11.64 7.77 7.31
C TYR A 338 10.72 6.65 6.85
N ALA A 339 10.89 6.22 5.60
CA ALA A 339 10.26 5.04 5.05
C ALA A 339 11.32 4.15 4.41
N GLU A 340 11.14 2.83 4.55
CA GLU A 340 12.04 1.81 4.01
C GLU A 340 11.19 0.70 3.39
N GLU A 341 11.58 0.24 2.21
CA GLU A 341 11.17 -1.04 1.65
C GLU A 341 12.41 -1.92 1.52
N ASN A 342 12.31 -3.12 2.08
CA ASN A 342 13.37 -4.10 2.06
C ASN A 342 12.80 -5.40 1.48
N ASP A 343 13.19 -5.71 0.26
CA ASP A 343 12.88 -6.95 -0.44
C ASP A 343 14.15 -7.76 -0.63
N THR A 344 14.69 -8.26 0.49
CA THR A 344 16.00 -8.93 0.51
C THR A 344 15.93 -10.44 0.48
N ASP A 345 14.74 -11.01 0.33
CA ASP A 345 14.54 -12.45 0.44
C ASP A 345 13.64 -13.00 -0.66
N ASN A 346 14.07 -12.78 -1.92
CA ASN A 346 13.36 -13.20 -3.12
C ASN A 346 14.12 -14.32 -3.84
N VAL A 347 13.40 -15.36 -4.24
CA VAL A 347 13.87 -16.45 -5.11
C VAL A 347 12.81 -16.71 -6.15
N ASP A 348 13.15 -16.58 -7.42
CA ASP A 348 12.30 -16.87 -8.56
C ASP A 348 12.95 -17.95 -9.44
N VAL A 349 12.25 -19.03 -9.69
CA VAL A 349 12.78 -20.15 -10.48
C VAL A 349 11.83 -20.50 -11.60
N THR A 350 12.30 -20.40 -12.82
CA THR A 350 11.58 -20.76 -14.04
C THR A 350 12.01 -22.13 -14.56
N PHE A 351 11.05 -23.04 -14.71
CA PHE A 351 11.20 -24.32 -15.38
C PHE A 351 10.55 -24.25 -16.76
N ARG A 352 11.28 -24.61 -17.80
CA ARG A 352 10.88 -24.37 -19.19
C ARG A 352 10.80 -25.65 -20.00
N SER A 353 9.75 -25.74 -20.82
CA SER A 353 9.61 -26.79 -21.85
C SER A 353 10.32 -26.39 -23.13
N ASN A 354 10.61 -27.39 -23.98
CA ASN A 354 10.96 -27.07 -25.35
C ASN A 354 9.81 -26.34 -26.05
N ARG A 355 10.17 -25.33 -26.86
CA ARG A 355 9.23 -24.68 -27.78
C ARG A 355 8.93 -25.65 -28.91
N ILE A 356 7.66 -25.81 -29.21
CA ILE A 356 7.16 -26.68 -30.30
C ILE A 356 6.33 -25.88 -31.30
N ASP A 357 6.29 -26.33 -32.54
CA ASP A 357 5.51 -25.71 -33.60
C ASP A 357 4.73 -26.75 -34.44
N THR A 358 4.13 -26.27 -35.54
CA THR A 358 3.30 -27.12 -36.43
C THR A 358 4.07 -28.27 -37.07
N ASP A 359 5.37 -28.14 -37.30
CA ASP A 359 6.20 -29.21 -37.88
C ASP A 359 6.37 -30.34 -36.85
N ASP A 360 6.59 -30.00 -35.60
CA ASP A 360 6.67 -30.94 -34.48
C ASP A 360 5.34 -31.65 -34.22
N CYS A 361 4.25 -30.87 -34.26
CA CYS A 361 2.91 -31.33 -33.93
C CYS A 361 2.24 -32.09 -35.09
N GLY A 362 2.78 -31.98 -36.32
CA GLY A 362 2.16 -32.52 -37.52
C GLY A 362 0.87 -31.80 -37.94
N GLY A 363 0.74 -30.52 -37.55
CA GLY A 363 -0.41 -29.65 -37.71
C GLY A 363 -0.51 -28.70 -36.53
N PRO A 364 -1.65 -28.03 -36.29
CA PRO A 364 -1.80 -27.16 -35.14
C PRO A 364 -1.48 -27.87 -33.83
N CYS A 365 -0.69 -27.26 -32.96
CA CYS A 365 -0.30 -27.81 -31.66
C CYS A 365 -1.47 -27.80 -30.66
N GLY A 366 -2.50 -27.05 -30.93
CA GLY A 366 -3.68 -26.99 -30.10
C GLY A 366 -4.70 -25.97 -30.59
N LEU A 367 -5.72 -25.81 -29.79
CA LEU A 367 -6.79 -24.83 -29.99
C LEU A 367 -6.93 -24.00 -28.71
N PHE A 368 -6.86 -22.72 -28.86
CA PHE A 368 -7.18 -21.77 -27.81
C PHE A 368 -8.64 -21.32 -27.96
N THR A 369 -9.42 -21.44 -26.89
CA THR A 369 -10.83 -21.06 -26.88
C THR A 369 -11.08 -19.98 -25.84
N TYR A 370 -11.88 -19.01 -26.22
CA TYR A 370 -12.28 -17.91 -25.36
C TYR A 370 -13.78 -17.65 -25.50
N GLN A 371 -14.51 -17.82 -24.45
CA GLN A 371 -15.95 -17.55 -24.39
C GLN A 371 -16.27 -16.35 -23.50
N ASP A 372 -15.48 -16.14 -22.48
CA ASP A 372 -15.50 -14.97 -21.61
C ASP A 372 -14.15 -14.88 -20.87
N PRO A 373 -13.77 -13.72 -20.28
CA PRO A 373 -12.49 -13.53 -19.60
C PRO A 373 -12.15 -14.56 -18.54
N GLN A 374 -13.17 -15.19 -17.96
CA GLN A 374 -13.02 -16.20 -16.93
C GLN A 374 -13.01 -17.64 -17.48
N LYS A 375 -13.20 -17.84 -18.78
CA LYS A 375 -13.37 -19.16 -19.41
C LYS A 375 -12.42 -19.37 -20.59
N VAL A 376 -11.19 -18.94 -20.40
CA VAL A 376 -10.12 -19.25 -21.35
C VAL A 376 -9.85 -20.76 -21.31
N GLY A 377 -9.84 -21.41 -22.46
CA GLY A 377 -9.60 -22.84 -22.58
C GLY A 377 -8.44 -23.12 -23.53
N LEU A 378 -7.57 -24.05 -23.13
CA LEU A 378 -6.48 -24.55 -23.93
C LEU A 378 -6.69 -26.06 -24.18
N SER A 379 -6.82 -26.46 -25.45
CA SER A 379 -6.91 -27.83 -25.86
C SER A 379 -5.69 -28.17 -26.70
N LEU A 380 -4.76 -28.95 -26.15
CA LEU A 380 -3.50 -29.32 -26.79
C LEU A 380 -3.62 -30.62 -27.55
N SER A 381 -2.87 -30.75 -28.65
CA SER A 381 -2.64 -32.05 -29.32
C SER A 381 -1.95 -33.01 -28.34
N SER A 382 -2.08 -34.30 -28.60
CA SER A 382 -1.43 -35.32 -27.74
C SER A 382 0.09 -35.18 -27.71
N TYR A 383 0.69 -34.77 -28.83
CA TYR A 383 2.12 -34.48 -28.89
C TYR A 383 2.48 -33.26 -28.01
N ALA A 384 1.80 -32.17 -28.23
CA ALA A 384 2.03 -30.94 -27.44
C ALA A 384 1.85 -31.18 -25.93
N GLN A 385 0.80 -31.93 -25.56
CA GLN A 385 0.58 -32.28 -24.16
C GLN A 385 1.74 -33.13 -23.59
N GLY A 386 2.29 -34.03 -24.37
CA GLY A 386 3.42 -34.89 -23.97
C GLY A 386 4.70 -34.09 -23.75
N VAL A 387 4.98 -33.09 -24.60
CA VAL A 387 6.20 -32.26 -24.50
C VAL A 387 6.07 -31.17 -23.43
N LEU A 388 4.98 -30.40 -23.46
CA LEU A 388 4.81 -29.25 -22.57
C LEU A 388 4.64 -29.65 -21.10
N TYR A 389 4.17 -30.88 -20.83
CA TYR A 389 4.00 -31.37 -19.45
C TYR A 389 4.98 -32.52 -19.12
N ALA A 390 6.08 -32.66 -19.88
CA ALA A 390 7.20 -33.47 -19.48
C ALA A 390 7.87 -32.94 -18.21
N ASP A 391 8.85 -33.65 -17.71
CA ASP A 391 9.73 -33.13 -16.66
C ASP A 391 10.55 -31.97 -17.23
N LEU A 392 10.35 -30.78 -16.69
CA LEU A 392 10.93 -29.56 -17.21
C LEU A 392 12.32 -29.32 -16.63
N ASN A 393 13.19 -28.66 -17.38
CA ASN A 393 14.48 -28.21 -16.92
C ASN A 393 14.34 -26.81 -16.29
N VAL A 394 15.22 -26.48 -15.35
CA VAL A 394 15.42 -25.09 -14.92
C VAL A 394 15.93 -24.29 -16.12
N ASP A 395 15.31 -23.16 -16.38
CA ASP A 395 15.71 -22.20 -17.43
C ASP A 395 16.45 -21.00 -16.79
N ALA A 396 15.90 -20.48 -15.69
CA ALA A 396 16.51 -19.41 -14.92
C ALA A 396 16.33 -19.67 -13.42
N TRP A 397 17.35 -19.29 -12.66
CA TRP A 397 17.34 -19.21 -11.21
C TRP A 397 17.76 -17.81 -10.82
N GLU A 398 16.83 -17.07 -10.24
CA GLU A 398 17.02 -15.67 -9.88
C GLU A 398 16.93 -15.50 -8.37
N GLU A 399 17.84 -14.75 -7.80
CA GLU A 399 17.80 -14.30 -6.40
C GLU A 399 17.96 -12.78 -6.40
N ASP A 400 16.90 -12.07 -6.00
CA ASP A 400 16.85 -10.63 -6.03
C ASP A 400 16.84 -10.07 -4.61
N TRP A 401 17.43 -8.89 -4.45
CA TRP A 401 17.26 -8.09 -3.25
C TRP A 401 17.30 -6.61 -3.58
N SER A 402 16.42 -5.86 -2.97
CA SER A 402 16.37 -4.41 -3.08
C SER A 402 16.15 -3.75 -1.73
N LEU A 403 16.72 -2.58 -1.59
CA LEU A 403 16.53 -1.71 -0.44
C LEU A 403 16.21 -0.30 -0.95
N ILE A 404 15.05 0.22 -0.59
CA ILE A 404 14.67 1.60 -0.89
C ILE A 404 14.46 2.33 0.42
N GLU A 405 15.14 3.46 0.58
CA GLU A 405 15.04 4.34 1.74
C GLU A 405 14.58 5.73 1.29
N ASP A 406 13.65 6.30 2.01
CA ASP A 406 13.11 7.64 1.74
C ASP A 406 13.00 8.42 3.04
N THR A 407 13.69 9.53 3.15
CA THR A 407 13.76 10.34 4.36
C THR A 407 13.32 11.76 4.08
N GLU A 408 12.40 12.31 4.88
CA GLU A 408 12.02 13.71 4.81
C GLU A 408 12.18 14.40 6.17
N THR A 409 12.83 15.55 6.19
CA THR A 409 12.91 16.45 7.34
C THR A 409 12.28 17.77 6.97
N ALA A 410 11.34 18.24 7.78
CA ALA A 410 10.65 19.50 7.52
C ALA A 410 10.57 20.39 8.76
N PHE A 411 10.54 21.70 8.50
CA PHE A 411 10.27 22.74 9.48
C PHE A 411 9.26 23.72 8.92
N SER A 412 8.24 24.09 9.70
CA SER A 412 7.27 25.10 9.32
C SER A 412 6.95 26.07 10.47
N ILE A 413 6.56 27.26 10.09
CA ILE A 413 5.96 28.27 10.97
C ILE A 413 4.80 28.92 10.24
N ASP A 414 3.64 28.92 10.88
CA ASP A 414 2.39 29.47 10.37
C ASP A 414 1.84 30.50 11.36
N MET A 415 1.39 31.63 10.86
CA MET A 415 0.85 32.72 11.69
C MET A 415 -0.51 33.14 11.15
N THR A 416 -1.52 33.06 12.00
CA THR A 416 -2.91 33.41 11.67
C THR A 416 -3.42 34.50 12.57
N LYS A 417 -4.12 35.46 12.01
CA LYS A 417 -4.76 36.54 12.79
C LYS A 417 -6.08 36.96 12.18
N ASP A 418 -7.08 37.02 13.04
CA ASP A 418 -8.40 37.56 12.76
C ASP A 418 -8.48 39.08 13.02
N GLY A 419 -9.63 39.67 12.66
CA GLY A 419 -9.95 41.06 13.01
C GLY A 419 -9.42 42.10 12.03
N PHE A 420 -8.84 41.67 10.89
CA PHE A 420 -8.62 42.58 9.77
C PHE A 420 -9.92 42.89 9.05
N THR A 421 -9.94 44.03 8.37
CA THR A 421 -11.05 44.41 7.48
C THR A 421 -10.50 44.77 6.12
N PHE A 422 -10.90 44.05 5.09
CA PHE A 422 -10.58 44.37 3.71
C PHE A 422 -11.86 44.71 2.94
N MET A 423 -11.94 45.88 2.31
CA MET A 423 -13.15 46.39 1.62
C MET A 423 -14.42 46.33 2.48
N ASN A 424 -14.31 46.63 3.78
CA ASN A 424 -15.38 46.53 4.80
C ASN A 424 -15.88 45.10 5.07
N VAL A 425 -15.10 44.08 4.72
CA VAL A 425 -15.41 42.68 5.01
C VAL A 425 -14.45 42.14 6.06
N PRO A 426 -14.95 41.42 7.10
CA PRO A 426 -14.08 40.73 8.05
C PRO A 426 -13.13 39.79 7.31
N THR A 427 -11.87 39.83 7.69
CA THR A 427 -10.81 39.12 6.99
C THR A 427 -9.83 38.52 7.98
N THR A 428 -9.60 37.21 7.86
CA THR A 428 -8.52 36.47 8.50
C THR A 428 -7.31 36.46 7.57
N VAL A 429 -6.15 36.77 8.11
CA VAL A 429 -4.87 36.70 7.37
C VAL A 429 -4.03 35.58 7.91
N LYS A 430 -3.52 34.73 7.01
CA LYS A 430 -2.58 33.66 7.33
C LYS A 430 -1.35 33.78 6.45
N TYR A 431 -0.16 33.64 7.02
CA TYR A 431 1.09 33.56 6.29
C TYR A 431 2.04 32.58 6.97
N GLY A 432 2.97 32.04 6.22
CA GLY A 432 3.91 31.09 6.78
C GLY A 432 5.12 30.84 5.90
N PHE A 433 6.02 30.11 6.50
CA PHE A 433 7.27 29.62 5.91
C PHE A 433 7.34 28.11 6.12
N LYS A 434 7.82 27.37 5.11
CA LYS A 434 8.13 25.95 5.22
C LYS A 434 9.44 25.65 4.50
N TYR A 435 10.27 24.83 5.12
CA TYR A 435 11.44 24.20 4.52
C TYR A 435 11.30 22.69 4.61
N ARG A 436 11.60 21.98 3.53
CA ARG A 436 11.61 20.53 3.45
C ARG A 436 12.89 20.08 2.78
N SER A 437 13.50 19.03 3.30
CA SER A 437 14.64 18.34 2.70
C SER A 437 14.32 16.86 2.64
N ARG A 438 14.41 16.27 1.47
CA ARG A 438 14.10 14.87 1.20
C ARG A 438 15.25 14.20 0.48
N GLU A 439 15.64 13.02 0.94
CA GLU A 439 16.58 12.13 0.28
C GLU A 439 15.90 10.79 0.06
N LYS A 440 15.97 10.29 -1.18
CA LYS A 440 15.51 8.95 -1.54
C LYS A 440 16.62 8.18 -2.23
N LYS A 441 16.84 6.94 -1.78
CA LYS A 441 17.87 6.03 -2.30
C LYS A 441 17.24 4.69 -2.66
N GLY A 442 17.73 4.10 -3.74
CA GLY A 442 17.50 2.71 -4.10
C GLY A 442 18.81 2.00 -4.35
N ASP A 443 18.92 0.77 -3.85
CA ASP A 443 20.02 -0.16 -4.05
C ASP A 443 19.40 -1.51 -4.39
N SER A 444 19.58 -1.98 -5.62
CA SER A 444 19.00 -3.21 -6.14
C SER A 444 20.08 -4.11 -6.71
N ASN A 445 19.99 -5.38 -6.40
CA ASN A 445 20.94 -6.37 -6.90
C ASN A 445 20.19 -7.67 -7.24
N GLN A 446 20.71 -8.36 -8.27
CA GLN A 446 20.20 -9.64 -8.72
C GLN A 446 21.35 -10.61 -8.94
N ILE A 447 21.14 -11.87 -8.66
CA ILE A 447 21.93 -12.97 -9.17
C ILE A 447 21.03 -13.78 -10.08
N GLU A 448 21.31 -13.75 -11.37
CA GLU A 448 20.70 -14.63 -12.34
C GLU A 448 21.70 -15.74 -12.69
N VAL A 449 21.27 -16.97 -12.54
CA VAL A 449 22.02 -18.14 -13.00
C VAL A 449 21.21 -18.75 -14.12
N ASP A 450 21.52 -18.35 -15.34
CA ASP A 450 21.12 -19.05 -16.53
C ASP A 450 22.27 -20.01 -16.91
N ASP A 451 22.05 -20.95 -17.77
CA ASP A 451 23.07 -21.79 -18.32
C ASP A 451 23.39 -23.15 -17.66
N ASP A 452 24.40 -23.76 -18.23
CA ASP A 452 24.77 -25.18 -18.13
C ASP A 452 24.79 -25.72 -16.68
N ASP A 453 25.01 -24.85 -15.69
CA ASP A 453 25.09 -25.25 -14.28
C ASP A 453 23.70 -25.53 -13.65
N VAL A 454 22.65 -24.87 -14.13
CA VAL A 454 21.26 -25.07 -13.64
C VAL A 454 20.37 -25.83 -14.62
N GLN A 455 20.67 -25.82 -15.92
CA GLN A 455 19.89 -26.56 -16.93
C GLN A 455 19.82 -28.08 -16.68
N ALA A 456 20.77 -28.63 -15.94
CA ALA A 456 20.75 -30.04 -15.55
C ALA A 456 19.73 -30.33 -14.43
N LEU A 457 19.16 -29.32 -13.78
CA LEU A 457 18.19 -29.52 -12.71
C LEU A 457 16.79 -29.71 -13.29
N LEU A 458 16.11 -30.75 -12.81
CA LEU A 458 14.76 -31.04 -13.24
C LEU A 458 13.73 -30.62 -12.22
N GLN A 459 12.55 -30.22 -12.68
CA GLN A 459 11.42 -29.85 -11.83
C GLN A 459 11.08 -30.97 -10.82
N SER A 460 11.19 -32.22 -11.19
CA SER A 460 10.93 -33.39 -10.35
C SER A 460 11.87 -33.48 -9.14
N GLU A 461 13.05 -32.88 -9.20
CA GLU A 461 13.99 -32.86 -8.07
C GLU A 461 13.50 -31.98 -6.92
N PHE A 462 12.62 -31.02 -7.22
CA PHE A 462 12.01 -30.11 -6.23
C PHE A 462 10.62 -30.57 -5.79
N GLY A 463 10.24 -31.82 -6.10
CA GLY A 463 8.98 -32.40 -5.71
C GLY A 463 7.78 -31.85 -6.51
N PRO A 464 7.08 -32.71 -7.27
CA PRO A 464 5.93 -32.23 -8.02
C PRO A 464 4.79 -31.85 -7.06
N TYR A 465 4.44 -30.59 -7.03
CA TYR A 465 3.32 -30.08 -6.26
C TYR A 465 2.18 -29.66 -7.19
N THR A 466 0.98 -30.20 -6.99
CA THR A 466 -0.20 -29.84 -7.79
C THR A 466 -1.22 -29.12 -6.90
N ARG A 467 -1.52 -27.89 -7.23
CA ARG A 467 -2.55 -27.10 -6.56
C ARG A 467 -3.90 -27.26 -7.26
N SER A 468 -4.96 -27.07 -6.51
CA SER A 468 -6.31 -27.03 -7.07
C SER A 468 -6.50 -25.69 -7.80
N TRP A 469 -6.88 -25.76 -9.08
CA TRP A 469 -7.20 -24.59 -9.90
C TRP A 469 -8.72 -24.45 -10.01
N PRO A 470 -9.29 -23.26 -9.71
CA PRO A 470 -10.74 -23.10 -9.61
C PRO A 470 -11.45 -22.99 -10.97
N PHE A 471 -10.72 -22.71 -12.04
CA PHE A 471 -11.33 -22.49 -13.35
C PHE A 471 -11.41 -23.78 -14.15
N PRO A 472 -12.62 -24.22 -14.56
CA PRO A 472 -12.79 -25.48 -15.28
C PRO A 472 -12.22 -25.40 -16.70
N GLY A 473 -11.68 -26.53 -17.18
CA GLY A 473 -11.12 -26.66 -18.54
C GLY A 473 -9.68 -26.16 -18.68
N GLN A 474 -9.06 -25.75 -17.59
CA GLN A 474 -7.66 -25.39 -17.54
C GLN A 474 -6.89 -26.42 -16.71
N LYS A 475 -5.70 -26.78 -17.17
CA LYS A 475 -4.77 -27.63 -16.41
C LYS A 475 -3.71 -26.73 -15.81
N TYR A 476 -3.49 -26.84 -14.52
CA TYR A 476 -2.55 -26.06 -13.74
C TYR A 476 -1.56 -26.98 -13.01
N GLY A 477 -0.27 -26.72 -13.20
CA GLY A 477 0.81 -27.53 -12.62
C GLY A 477 1.05 -28.87 -13.35
N PRO A 478 2.00 -29.68 -12.85
CA PRO A 478 2.67 -29.55 -11.57
C PRO A 478 3.65 -28.38 -11.53
N HIS A 479 3.89 -27.83 -10.33
CA HIS A 479 4.94 -26.86 -10.02
C HIS A 479 5.97 -27.51 -9.09
N ALA A 480 7.13 -26.88 -8.92
CA ALA A 480 8.08 -27.25 -7.88
C ALA A 480 7.58 -26.86 -6.50
N ASP A 481 8.06 -27.54 -5.46
CA ASP A 481 7.78 -27.21 -4.06
C ASP A 481 8.65 -26.00 -3.65
N GLU A 482 8.02 -24.92 -3.24
CA GLU A 482 8.65 -23.68 -2.86
C GLU A 482 9.64 -23.82 -1.70
N HIS A 483 9.37 -24.69 -0.73
CA HIS A 483 10.25 -24.90 0.40
C HIS A 483 11.54 -25.62 0.00
N LEU A 484 11.45 -26.52 -0.97
CA LEU A 484 12.62 -27.21 -1.52
C LEU A 484 13.48 -26.27 -2.37
N LEU A 485 12.86 -25.37 -3.13
CA LEU A 485 13.56 -24.32 -3.87
C LEU A 485 14.26 -23.36 -2.93
N TYR A 486 13.52 -22.79 -1.99
CA TYR A 486 14.04 -21.82 -1.03
C TYR A 486 15.18 -22.39 -0.15
N ALA A 487 15.13 -23.69 0.17
CA ALA A 487 16.20 -24.36 0.91
C ALA A 487 17.54 -24.43 0.11
N ARG A 488 17.50 -24.15 -1.20
CA ARG A 488 18.70 -24.08 -2.05
C ARG A 488 19.17 -22.64 -2.36
N LYS A 489 18.51 -21.64 -1.82
CA LYS A 489 18.94 -20.24 -1.92
C LYS A 489 20.42 -20.09 -1.54
N GLY A 490 21.17 -19.32 -2.33
CA GLY A 490 22.61 -19.10 -2.15
C GLY A 490 23.50 -20.29 -2.54
N GLN A 491 22.95 -21.37 -3.12
CA GLN A 491 23.75 -22.51 -3.58
C GLN A 491 24.22 -22.35 -5.02
N TYR A 492 23.44 -21.62 -5.81
CA TYR A 492 23.75 -21.33 -7.21
C TYR A 492 24.21 -19.90 -7.27
N THR A 493 25.53 -19.70 -7.23
CA THR A 493 26.13 -18.38 -7.33
C THR A 493 26.77 -18.23 -8.70
N GLY A 494 26.05 -17.62 -9.62
CA GLY A 494 26.66 -16.91 -10.74
C GLY A 494 27.46 -15.70 -10.22
N GLY A 495 28.26 -15.06 -11.03
CA GLY A 495 28.81 -13.75 -10.67
C GLY A 495 27.63 -12.77 -10.48
N PRO A 496 27.81 -11.70 -9.69
CA PRO A 496 26.79 -10.67 -9.61
C PRO A 496 26.54 -10.18 -11.04
N ASP A 497 25.28 -10.17 -11.44
CA ASP A 497 24.90 -9.52 -12.68
C ASP A 497 24.99 -8.01 -12.41
N TYR A 498 25.93 -7.37 -13.11
CA TYR A 498 26.16 -5.93 -12.95
C TYR A 498 25.06 -5.09 -13.63
N ASP A 499 24.14 -5.74 -14.36
CA ASP A 499 23.07 -5.05 -15.08
C ASP A 499 22.07 -4.35 -14.14
N ASN A 500 22.00 -4.72 -12.86
CA ASN A 500 21.08 -4.12 -11.91
C ASN A 500 21.53 -2.79 -11.30
N PHE A 501 22.74 -2.32 -11.56
CA PHE A 501 23.14 -0.95 -11.23
C PHE A 501 22.24 0.11 -11.87
N GLU A 502 21.46 -0.26 -12.90
CA GLU A 502 20.51 0.66 -13.54
C GLU A 502 19.34 1.04 -12.62
N GLU A 503 19.05 0.22 -11.63
CA GLU A 503 18.01 0.48 -10.64
C GLU A 503 18.53 1.26 -9.43
N ASP A 504 19.85 1.42 -9.28
CA ASP A 504 20.43 2.21 -8.22
C ASP A 504 20.28 3.70 -8.47
N PHE A 505 19.77 4.39 -7.46
CA PHE A 505 19.61 5.84 -7.55
C PHE A 505 19.75 6.54 -6.20
N THR A 506 20.08 7.81 -6.27
CA THR A 506 19.94 8.75 -5.14
C THR A 506 19.30 10.03 -5.66
N THR A 507 18.23 10.45 -5.01
CA THR A 507 17.51 11.67 -5.35
C THR A 507 17.42 12.56 -4.12
N ASN A 508 17.77 13.84 -4.28
CA ASN A 508 17.64 14.86 -3.25
C ASN A 508 16.67 15.95 -3.73
N GLU A 509 15.80 16.40 -2.85
CA GLU A 509 14.84 17.46 -3.13
C GLU A 509 14.75 18.40 -1.91
N ASP A 510 15.21 19.64 -2.07
CA ASP A 510 15.07 20.69 -1.07
C ASP A 510 14.02 21.71 -1.53
N ILE A 511 13.02 21.99 -0.71
CA ILE A 511 11.94 22.92 -1.03
C ILE A 511 11.87 23.99 0.05
N THR A 512 11.98 25.26 -0.39
CA THR A 512 11.75 26.43 0.46
C THR A 512 10.49 27.14 0.01
N ALA A 513 9.52 27.29 0.90
CA ALA A 513 8.21 27.84 0.59
C ALA A 513 7.83 29.03 1.49
N LEU A 514 7.21 30.03 0.87
CA LEU A 514 6.57 31.17 1.54
C LEU A 514 5.17 31.33 1.01
N TYR A 515 4.22 31.63 1.88
CA TYR A 515 2.86 31.93 1.45
C TYR A 515 2.20 33.06 2.24
N LEU A 516 1.19 33.67 1.61
CA LEU A 516 0.28 34.63 2.21
C LEU A 516 -1.14 34.34 1.71
N MET A 517 -2.10 34.29 2.62
CA MET A 517 -3.49 34.01 2.33
C MET A 517 -4.43 34.89 3.14
N GLY A 518 -5.54 35.29 2.53
CA GLY A 518 -6.64 35.98 3.17
C GLY A 518 -7.95 35.23 3.01
N THR A 519 -8.72 35.08 4.08
CA THR A 519 -10.09 34.55 4.08
C THR A 519 -11.05 35.66 4.40
N MET A 520 -11.92 36.00 3.48
CA MET A 520 -12.93 37.06 3.57
C MET A 520 -14.31 36.45 3.78
N GLU A 521 -15.00 36.85 4.84
CA GLU A 521 -16.32 36.34 5.19
C GLU A 521 -17.43 37.34 4.86
N PHE A 522 -18.18 37.04 3.80
CA PHE A 522 -19.38 37.75 3.41
C PHE A 522 -20.62 37.06 3.99
N ASP A 523 -21.75 37.77 4.08
CA ASP A 523 -23.01 37.20 4.62
C ASP A 523 -23.44 35.85 3.98
N LYS A 524 -23.06 35.61 2.74
CA LYS A 524 -23.50 34.43 1.98
C LYS A 524 -22.38 33.70 1.23
N ALA A 525 -21.14 34.13 1.42
CA ALA A 525 -20.00 33.56 0.72
C ALA A 525 -18.73 33.73 1.53
N VAL A 526 -17.83 32.78 1.42
CA VAL A 526 -16.45 32.90 1.88
C VAL A 526 -15.55 32.96 0.66
N VAL A 527 -14.64 33.91 0.62
CA VAL A 527 -13.65 34.06 -0.46
C VAL A 527 -12.27 33.87 0.15
N ILE A 528 -11.56 32.88 -0.36
CA ILE A 528 -10.17 32.62 -0.01
C ILE A 528 -9.30 33.02 -1.20
N ALA A 529 -8.29 33.85 -0.93
CA ALA A 529 -7.31 34.23 -1.93
C ALA A 529 -5.92 34.22 -1.30
N GLY A 530 -4.96 33.62 -1.99
CA GLY A 530 -3.59 33.52 -1.49
C GLY A 530 -2.59 33.30 -2.61
N ILE A 531 -1.34 33.45 -2.27
CA ILE A 531 -0.21 33.14 -3.12
C ILE A 531 0.80 32.32 -2.31
N ARG A 532 1.36 31.31 -2.94
CA ARG A 532 2.49 30.52 -2.45
C ARG A 532 3.60 30.56 -3.49
N VAL A 533 4.80 30.70 -3.03
CA VAL A 533 6.02 30.61 -3.84
C VAL A 533 6.87 29.51 -3.25
N GLU A 534 7.27 28.58 -4.09
CA GLU A 534 8.20 27.51 -3.75
C GLU A 534 9.45 27.65 -4.61
N ASP A 535 10.60 27.48 -3.98
CA ASP A 535 11.89 27.35 -4.61
C ASP A 535 12.35 25.92 -4.35
N THR A 536 12.56 25.18 -5.43
CA THR A 536 12.89 23.74 -5.37
C THR A 536 14.27 23.52 -5.98
N ASP A 537 15.16 22.94 -5.19
CA ASP A 537 16.45 22.43 -5.63
C ASP A 537 16.36 20.90 -5.69
N PHE A 538 16.63 20.34 -6.86
CA PHE A 538 16.46 18.91 -7.13
C PHE A 538 17.67 18.37 -7.86
N ASP A 539 18.29 17.31 -7.32
CA ASP A 539 19.33 16.56 -8.00
C ASP A 539 19.07 15.05 -7.89
N THR A 540 19.44 14.34 -8.93
CA THR A 540 19.38 12.89 -8.97
C THR A 540 20.65 12.30 -9.55
N LEU A 541 21.05 11.19 -8.96
CA LEU A 541 22.14 10.34 -9.40
C LEU A 541 21.55 8.99 -9.74
N GLY A 542 21.83 8.47 -10.92
CA GLY A 542 21.44 7.13 -11.36
C GLY A 542 22.51 6.58 -12.29
N TYR A 543 22.43 5.30 -12.58
CA TYR A 543 23.34 4.62 -13.48
C TYR A 543 22.64 4.37 -14.82
N ASN A 544 23.38 4.23 -15.90
CA ASN A 544 22.84 3.95 -17.23
C ASN A 544 23.73 2.94 -17.95
N ASP A 545 23.10 1.88 -18.42
CA ASP A 545 23.52 0.82 -19.36
C ASP A 545 25.05 0.70 -19.60
N GLY A 546 25.73 -0.09 -18.77
CA GLY A 546 27.08 -0.64 -19.03
C GLY A 546 28.29 0.32 -18.98
N ASP A 547 28.06 1.60 -18.94
CA ASP A 547 29.06 2.63 -18.68
C ASP A 547 28.67 3.40 -17.42
N VAL A 548 29.60 3.57 -16.48
CA VAL A 548 29.45 4.43 -15.29
C VAL A 548 29.27 5.89 -15.75
N ASN A 549 28.19 6.16 -16.44
CA ASN A 549 27.77 7.49 -16.84
C ASN A 549 26.75 7.99 -15.82
N LEU A 550 27.28 8.60 -14.76
CA LEU A 550 26.54 9.39 -13.81
C LEU A 550 25.65 10.39 -14.56
N SER A 551 24.34 10.14 -14.59
CA SER A 551 23.38 11.13 -15.06
C SER A 551 23.04 12.05 -13.89
N LEU A 552 23.76 13.14 -13.74
CA LEU A 552 23.43 14.20 -12.79
C LEU A 552 22.46 15.15 -13.48
N ILE A 553 21.21 15.18 -13.04
CA ILE A 553 20.22 16.17 -13.46
C ILE A 553 20.02 17.14 -12.28
N HIS A 554 20.42 18.39 -12.48
CA HIS A 554 20.16 19.48 -11.53
C HIS A 554 19.09 20.39 -12.11
N ILE A 555 18.01 20.62 -11.35
CA ILE A 555 16.93 21.54 -11.72
C ILE A 555 16.77 22.52 -10.55
N SER A 556 17.02 23.78 -10.81
CA SER A 556 16.82 24.89 -9.87
C SER A 556 15.65 25.77 -10.29
#